data_f7f611c0ba8d4533ac5b6a58ccac9c80
#
_entry.id   f7f611c0ba8d4533ac5b6a58ccac9c80
#
_cell.length_a   1.000
_cell.length_b   1.000
_cell.length_c   1.000
_cell.angle_alpha   90.00
_cell.angle_beta   90.00
_cell.angle_gamma   90.00
#
_symmetry.space_group_name_H-M   'P 1'
#
loop_
_entity.id
_entity.type
_entity.pdbx_description
1 polymer ?
#
loop_
_entity_poly.entity_id
_entity_poly.type
_entity_poly.pdbx_seq_one_letter_code
_entity_poly.pdbx_strand_id
1 'polypeptide(L)'
;MKTEKMKVLLYLKKSGLDKSGKAPIMGRITIGRSIAQFSSKLSCNPDLWNPRESRMDGKSREAVEINGRLENLLLSIQSAYQSLIDKALPFDATDVKEQFQGCVQARCMLIERLDMLIKEKESHIGIDIKEESISAYHSTRKRLQEFIQRKYHVSDLAFSQLTESFIYELQTFCLGELGHQQSTFFRVAADLKTVCRQAYREGLTDTLLFDKAHIERGDKKTPKALDKEALDKLKALCLDELEKEMGTARDVFLFACYTGAAYCDLMELSKKHLIHDDAGSLWLKFSRQKTGVLCRIKLLPETVRLIEKMYSDEREALLPFIKYPTYQSCLKALRLRAGISFPFTSHTARHTFATLITLEQGVPIETVSKMLGHTNISMTERYAKVTPQKLFEEFNRFLSFTEDLRLTI
;
A
#
# COMPACT_ATOMS: atom_id res chain seq x y z
N MET A 1 -46.10 -3.59 1.13
CA MET A 1 -46.20 -3.71 -0.35
C MET A 1 -46.70 -5.12 -0.67
N LYS A 2 -47.71 -5.28 -1.57
CA LYS A 2 -48.07 -6.63 -2.05
C LYS A 2 -46.93 -7.16 -2.89
N THR A 3 -46.21 -8.17 -2.41
CA THR A 3 -45.19 -8.88 -3.18
C THR A 3 -45.87 -9.62 -4.31
N GLU A 4 -45.63 -9.23 -5.55
CA GLU A 4 -46.16 -9.90 -6.73
C GLU A 4 -45.53 -11.31 -6.84
N LYS A 5 -46.34 -12.32 -7.07
CA LYS A 5 -45.89 -13.73 -7.05
C LYS A 5 -45.00 -14.03 -8.25
N MET A 6 -43.80 -14.55 -8.01
CA MET A 6 -42.91 -15.01 -9.07
C MET A 6 -43.44 -16.26 -9.77
N LYS A 7 -43.31 -16.27 -11.10
CA LYS A 7 -43.57 -17.47 -11.95
C LYS A 7 -42.29 -17.80 -12.74
N VAL A 8 -41.94 -19.07 -12.77
CA VAL A 8 -40.80 -19.55 -13.59
C VAL A 8 -41.33 -20.55 -14.60
N LEU A 9 -40.98 -20.39 -15.88
CA LEU A 9 -41.33 -21.31 -16.96
C LEU A 9 -40.03 -21.78 -17.64
N LEU A 10 -39.87 -23.10 -17.76
CA LEU A 10 -38.79 -23.69 -18.56
C LEU A 10 -39.38 -24.17 -19.90
N TYR A 11 -38.67 -23.90 -21.01
CA TYR A 11 -39.14 -24.24 -22.37
C TYR A 11 -37.98 -24.52 -23.29
N LEU A 12 -38.24 -25.23 -24.40
CA LEU A 12 -37.25 -25.51 -25.44
C LEU A 12 -37.18 -24.39 -26.49
N LYS A 13 -35.97 -23.96 -26.83
CA LYS A 13 -35.74 -23.08 -27.96
C LYS A 13 -35.53 -23.92 -29.21
N LYS A 14 -36.64 -24.27 -29.91
CA LYS A 14 -36.61 -25.15 -31.10
C LYS A 14 -35.79 -24.62 -32.29
N SER A 15 -35.52 -23.31 -32.36
CA SER A 15 -34.73 -22.68 -33.41
C SER A 15 -33.21 -22.80 -33.24
N GLY A 16 -32.73 -23.53 -32.24
CA GLY A 16 -31.30 -23.61 -31.91
C GLY A 16 -30.82 -25.03 -31.66
N LEU A 17 -31.14 -25.98 -32.56
CA LEU A 17 -30.68 -27.37 -32.44
C LEU A 17 -29.16 -27.43 -32.59
N ASP A 18 -28.50 -28.19 -31.72
CA ASP A 18 -27.09 -28.48 -31.80
C ASP A 18 -26.78 -29.55 -32.87
N LYS A 19 -25.50 -29.87 -33.11
CA LYS A 19 -25.07 -30.86 -34.08
C LYS A 19 -25.60 -32.28 -33.79
N SER A 20 -26.07 -32.53 -32.58
CA SER A 20 -26.64 -33.80 -32.13
C SER A 20 -28.19 -33.81 -32.16
N GLY A 21 -28.83 -32.76 -32.68
CA GLY A 21 -30.30 -32.64 -32.78
C GLY A 21 -30.96 -32.27 -31.45
N LYS A 22 -30.20 -31.85 -30.44
CA LYS A 22 -30.74 -31.42 -29.13
C LYS A 22 -31.06 -29.94 -29.12
N ALA A 23 -32.17 -29.55 -28.50
CA ALA A 23 -32.59 -28.17 -28.32
C ALA A 23 -32.18 -27.64 -26.95
N PRO A 24 -31.68 -26.39 -26.84
CA PRO A 24 -31.35 -25.78 -25.54
C PRO A 24 -32.61 -25.50 -24.73
N ILE A 25 -32.52 -25.75 -23.43
CA ILE A 25 -33.58 -25.46 -22.45
C ILE A 25 -33.38 -24.03 -21.96
N MET A 26 -34.39 -23.21 -22.19
CA MET A 26 -34.43 -21.81 -21.74
C MET A 26 -35.39 -21.66 -20.56
N GLY A 27 -35.14 -20.65 -19.73
CA GLY A 27 -36.04 -20.27 -18.65
C GLY A 27 -36.53 -18.83 -18.77
N ARG A 28 -37.73 -18.60 -18.23
CA ARG A 28 -38.34 -17.28 -18.12
C ARG A 28 -38.86 -17.05 -16.72
N ILE A 29 -38.37 -16.01 -16.06
CA ILE A 29 -38.88 -15.52 -14.78
C ILE A 29 -39.86 -14.38 -15.08
N THR A 30 -41.01 -14.37 -14.41
CA THR A 30 -42.01 -13.33 -14.51
C THR A 30 -42.42 -12.85 -13.12
N ILE A 31 -42.35 -11.55 -12.86
CA ILE A 31 -42.81 -10.90 -11.64
C ILE A 31 -43.65 -9.69 -12.07
N GLY A 32 -44.95 -9.74 -11.85
CA GLY A 32 -45.84 -8.71 -12.34
C GLY A 32 -45.75 -8.51 -13.85
N ARG A 33 -45.29 -7.34 -14.26
CA ARG A 33 -45.07 -6.99 -15.69
C ARG A 33 -43.63 -7.19 -16.15
N SER A 34 -42.69 -7.43 -15.22
CA SER A 34 -41.29 -7.65 -15.54
C SER A 34 -41.04 -9.09 -15.97
N ILE A 35 -40.22 -9.27 -17.02
CA ILE A 35 -39.86 -10.58 -17.59
C ILE A 35 -38.35 -10.63 -17.85
N ALA A 36 -37.71 -11.66 -17.31
CA ALA A 36 -36.30 -11.95 -17.59
C ALA A 36 -36.13 -13.36 -18.18
N GLN A 37 -35.37 -13.49 -19.27
CA GLN A 37 -35.04 -14.78 -19.88
C GLN A 37 -33.60 -15.18 -19.56
N PHE A 38 -33.37 -16.50 -19.42
CA PHE A 38 -32.05 -17.07 -19.16
C PHE A 38 -31.84 -18.41 -19.85
N SER A 39 -30.61 -18.82 -20.04
CA SER A 39 -30.27 -20.16 -20.49
C SER A 39 -30.00 -21.06 -19.30
N SER A 40 -30.55 -22.29 -19.30
CA SER A 40 -30.23 -23.30 -18.29
C SER A 40 -28.85 -23.93 -18.52
N LYS A 41 -28.20 -23.68 -19.67
CA LYS A 41 -27.01 -24.37 -20.17
C LYS A 41 -27.20 -25.88 -20.34
N LEU A 42 -28.44 -26.36 -20.38
CA LEU A 42 -28.81 -27.73 -20.66
C LEU A 42 -29.51 -27.82 -22.01
N SER A 43 -29.39 -28.95 -22.67
CA SER A 43 -30.10 -29.28 -23.90
C SER A 43 -30.64 -30.68 -23.84
N CYS A 44 -31.76 -30.94 -24.52
CA CYS A 44 -32.35 -32.24 -24.58
C CYS A 44 -32.98 -32.54 -25.96
N ASN A 45 -33.31 -33.82 -26.21
CA ASN A 45 -34.04 -34.18 -27.41
C ASN A 45 -35.46 -33.57 -27.33
N PRO A 46 -35.90 -32.79 -28.36
CA PRO A 46 -37.22 -32.14 -28.40
C PRO A 46 -38.39 -33.09 -28.22
N ASP A 47 -38.28 -34.34 -28.73
CA ASP A 47 -39.34 -35.35 -28.69
C ASP A 47 -39.58 -35.89 -27.30
N LEU A 48 -38.61 -35.73 -26.40
CA LEU A 48 -38.71 -36.18 -25.00
C LEU A 48 -39.07 -35.05 -24.04
N TRP A 49 -39.35 -33.84 -24.55
CA TRP A 49 -39.68 -32.70 -23.69
C TRP A 49 -41.17 -32.59 -23.39
N ASN A 50 -41.56 -32.60 -22.15
CA ASN A 50 -42.92 -32.33 -21.71
C ASN A 50 -43.13 -30.83 -21.40
N PRO A 51 -43.83 -30.07 -22.30
CA PRO A 51 -44.02 -28.65 -22.08
C PRO A 51 -44.95 -28.30 -20.91
N ARG A 52 -45.85 -29.23 -20.52
CA ARG A 52 -46.77 -29.01 -19.39
C ARG A 52 -46.07 -29.14 -18.06
N GLU A 53 -45.18 -30.08 -17.95
CA GLU A 53 -44.40 -30.35 -16.73
C GLU A 53 -43.05 -29.61 -16.71
N SER A 54 -42.66 -28.99 -17.81
CA SER A 54 -41.37 -28.30 -17.96
C SER A 54 -40.17 -29.21 -17.64
N ARG A 55 -40.23 -30.49 -18.07
CA ARG A 55 -39.19 -31.51 -17.83
C ARG A 55 -39.09 -32.51 -18.96
N MET A 56 -38.09 -33.37 -18.93
CA MET A 56 -37.98 -34.48 -19.84
C MET A 56 -38.86 -35.66 -19.41
N ASP A 57 -39.55 -36.28 -20.36
CA ASP A 57 -40.28 -37.54 -20.16
C ASP A 57 -39.33 -38.73 -20.12
N GLY A 58 -39.77 -39.79 -19.41
CA GLY A 58 -39.05 -41.07 -19.35
C GLY A 58 -38.15 -41.22 -18.10
N LYS A 59 -37.60 -42.46 -17.97
CA LYS A 59 -36.73 -42.85 -16.85
C LYS A 59 -35.29 -43.14 -17.27
N SER A 60 -34.88 -42.65 -18.44
CA SER A 60 -33.49 -42.78 -18.91
C SER A 60 -32.53 -42.05 -17.98
N ARG A 61 -31.27 -42.50 -17.92
CA ARG A 61 -30.24 -41.87 -17.08
C ARG A 61 -30.10 -40.39 -17.44
N GLU A 62 -30.19 -40.02 -18.71
CA GLU A 62 -30.15 -38.65 -19.20
C GLU A 62 -31.34 -37.82 -18.71
N ALA A 63 -32.58 -38.39 -18.79
CA ALA A 63 -33.77 -37.69 -18.31
C ALA A 63 -33.68 -37.41 -16.79
N VAL A 64 -33.24 -38.41 -16.00
CA VAL A 64 -33.04 -38.24 -14.55
C VAL A 64 -32.02 -37.19 -14.23
N GLU A 65 -30.87 -37.19 -14.94
CA GLU A 65 -29.80 -36.21 -14.72
C GLU A 65 -30.25 -34.80 -15.10
N ILE A 66 -30.86 -34.61 -16.26
CA ILE A 66 -31.31 -33.28 -16.72
C ILE A 66 -32.42 -32.77 -15.78
N ASN A 67 -33.39 -33.62 -15.43
CA ASN A 67 -34.46 -33.20 -14.54
C ASN A 67 -33.95 -32.84 -13.14
N GLY A 68 -32.98 -33.56 -12.58
CA GLY A 68 -32.33 -33.20 -11.34
C GLY A 68 -31.62 -31.88 -11.37
N ARG A 69 -30.93 -31.59 -12.49
CA ARG A 69 -30.26 -30.28 -12.68
C ARG A 69 -31.28 -29.12 -12.84
N LEU A 70 -32.40 -29.38 -13.53
CA LEU A 70 -33.47 -28.38 -13.65
C LEU A 70 -34.16 -28.11 -12.29
N GLU A 71 -34.34 -29.12 -11.45
CA GLU A 71 -34.88 -28.97 -10.11
C GLU A 71 -33.95 -28.14 -9.20
N ASN A 72 -32.64 -28.42 -9.22
CA ASN A 72 -31.64 -27.62 -8.51
C ASN A 72 -31.61 -26.15 -9.01
N LEU A 73 -31.80 -25.94 -10.31
CA LEU A 73 -31.89 -24.61 -10.89
C LEU A 73 -33.14 -23.86 -10.38
N LEU A 74 -34.30 -24.53 -10.33
CA LEU A 74 -35.54 -23.93 -9.79
C LEU A 74 -35.40 -23.59 -8.30
N LEU A 75 -34.75 -24.45 -7.51
CA LEU A 75 -34.47 -24.20 -6.11
C LEU A 75 -33.54 -22.96 -5.93
N SER A 76 -32.53 -22.83 -6.76
CA SER A 76 -31.64 -21.64 -6.68
C SER A 76 -32.35 -20.34 -7.08
N ILE A 77 -33.25 -20.38 -8.08
CA ILE A 77 -34.11 -19.24 -8.43
C ILE A 77 -35.04 -18.86 -7.28
N GLN A 78 -35.64 -19.86 -6.63
CA GLN A 78 -36.54 -19.66 -5.47
C GLN A 78 -35.77 -19.05 -4.29
N SER A 79 -34.58 -19.53 -4.01
CA SER A 79 -33.69 -19.00 -2.96
C SER A 79 -33.30 -17.54 -3.23
N ALA A 80 -32.94 -17.21 -4.51
CA ALA A 80 -32.63 -15.86 -4.91
C ALA A 80 -33.84 -14.90 -4.73
N TYR A 81 -35.03 -15.34 -5.14
CA TYR A 81 -36.25 -14.58 -4.94
C TYR A 81 -36.55 -14.33 -3.45
N GLN A 82 -36.42 -15.33 -2.61
CA GLN A 82 -36.62 -15.17 -1.17
C GLN A 82 -35.61 -14.20 -0.55
N SER A 83 -34.34 -14.31 -0.93
CA SER A 83 -33.28 -13.39 -0.47
C SER A 83 -33.58 -11.94 -0.82
N LEU A 84 -34.20 -11.65 -1.99
CA LEU A 84 -34.58 -10.30 -2.38
C LEU A 84 -35.81 -9.80 -1.60
N ILE A 85 -36.77 -10.68 -1.28
CA ILE A 85 -37.89 -10.36 -0.39
C ILE A 85 -37.37 -9.95 0.98
N ASP A 86 -36.44 -10.72 1.55
CA ASP A 86 -35.90 -10.52 2.90
C ASP A 86 -35.13 -9.16 3.00
N LYS A 87 -34.56 -8.66 1.89
CA LYS A 87 -33.93 -7.34 1.81
C LYS A 87 -34.89 -6.17 1.82
N ALA A 88 -36.20 -6.42 1.69
CA ALA A 88 -37.29 -5.40 1.70
C ALA A 88 -37.09 -4.22 0.71
N LEU A 89 -36.28 -4.41 -0.33
CA LEU A 89 -36.09 -3.43 -1.42
C LEU A 89 -36.98 -3.78 -2.60
N PRO A 90 -37.42 -2.79 -3.42
CA PRO A 90 -38.08 -3.06 -4.70
C PRO A 90 -37.15 -3.85 -5.64
N PHE A 91 -37.66 -4.91 -6.22
CA PHE A 91 -36.92 -5.74 -7.20
C PHE A 91 -37.84 -6.25 -8.29
N ASP A 92 -37.25 -6.65 -9.42
CA ASP A 92 -37.97 -7.17 -10.57
C ASP A 92 -37.45 -8.56 -11.02
N ALA A 93 -37.93 -9.08 -12.18
CA ALA A 93 -37.52 -10.36 -12.70
C ALA A 93 -36.05 -10.39 -13.13
N THR A 94 -35.48 -9.26 -13.50
CA THR A 94 -34.06 -9.13 -13.89
C THR A 94 -33.18 -9.28 -12.66
N ASP A 95 -33.56 -8.65 -11.54
CA ASP A 95 -32.83 -8.75 -10.28
C ASP A 95 -32.78 -10.20 -9.78
N VAL A 96 -33.89 -10.95 -9.89
CA VAL A 96 -33.92 -12.39 -9.52
C VAL A 96 -33.03 -13.20 -10.45
N LYS A 97 -33.06 -12.92 -11.76
CA LYS A 97 -32.17 -13.60 -12.72
C LYS A 97 -30.71 -13.33 -12.39
N GLU A 98 -30.33 -12.10 -12.17
CA GLU A 98 -28.98 -11.71 -11.77
C GLU A 98 -28.58 -12.39 -10.46
N GLN A 99 -29.48 -12.44 -9.48
CA GLN A 99 -29.25 -13.07 -8.17
C GLN A 99 -28.97 -14.58 -8.30
N PHE A 100 -29.75 -15.36 -9.00
CA PHE A 100 -29.54 -16.81 -9.09
C PHE A 100 -28.42 -17.22 -10.05
N GLN A 101 -28.12 -16.41 -11.06
CA GLN A 101 -27.00 -16.68 -11.98
C GLN A 101 -25.64 -16.39 -11.32
N GLY A 102 -25.62 -15.94 -10.06
CA GLY A 102 -24.41 -15.40 -9.45
C GLY A 102 -23.95 -14.12 -10.14
N CYS A 103 -24.77 -13.57 -11.07
CA CYS A 103 -24.61 -12.25 -11.66
C CYS A 103 -25.09 -11.13 -10.74
N VAL A 104 -25.53 -11.46 -9.53
CA VAL A 104 -25.29 -10.59 -8.43
C VAL A 104 -23.86 -10.92 -7.96
N GLN A 105 -22.93 -10.51 -8.72
CA GLN A 105 -22.02 -9.50 -8.18
C GLN A 105 -22.92 -8.54 -7.39
N ALA A 106 -23.09 -8.78 -6.09
CA ALA A 106 -23.52 -7.75 -5.16
C ALA A 106 -22.76 -6.54 -5.69
N ARG A 107 -23.46 -5.45 -6.11
CA ARG A 107 -22.81 -4.31 -6.74
C ARG A 107 -21.63 -3.98 -5.86
N CYS A 108 -20.53 -4.71 -6.03
CA CYS A 108 -19.37 -4.57 -5.21
C CYS A 108 -18.76 -3.30 -5.74
N MET A 109 -19.03 -2.26 -5.00
CA MET A 109 -18.65 -0.91 -5.33
C MET A 109 -17.17 -0.76 -4.95
N LEU A 110 -16.41 -0.04 -5.75
CA LEU A 110 -14.97 0.14 -5.58
C LEU A 110 -14.61 0.77 -4.23
N ILE A 111 -15.29 1.88 -3.88
CA ILE A 111 -15.00 2.59 -2.62
C ILE A 111 -15.45 1.75 -1.42
N GLU A 112 -16.63 1.12 -1.50
CA GLU A 112 -17.13 0.21 -0.46
C GLU A 112 -16.13 -0.93 -0.18
N ARG A 113 -15.59 -1.58 -1.25
CA ARG A 113 -14.60 -2.64 -1.08
C ARG A 113 -13.27 -2.12 -0.53
N LEU A 114 -12.86 -0.93 -0.93
CA LEU A 114 -11.68 -0.28 -0.34
C LEU A 114 -11.89 0.02 1.15
N ASP A 115 -13.09 0.47 1.54
CA ASP A 115 -13.44 0.71 2.94
C ASP A 115 -13.42 -0.59 3.76
N MET A 116 -13.90 -1.71 3.19
CA MET A 116 -13.77 -3.03 3.81
C MET A 116 -12.31 -3.44 3.99
N LEU A 117 -11.47 -3.26 2.96
CA LEU A 117 -10.04 -3.55 3.03
C LEU A 117 -9.33 -2.67 4.09
N ILE A 118 -9.70 -1.40 4.22
CA ILE A 118 -9.16 -0.52 5.25
C ILE A 118 -9.52 -1.06 6.64
N LYS A 119 -10.78 -1.40 6.88
CA LYS A 119 -11.24 -1.98 8.16
C LYS A 119 -10.54 -3.31 8.50
N GLU A 120 -10.36 -4.19 7.50
CA GLU A 120 -9.59 -5.42 7.68
C GLU A 120 -8.16 -5.12 8.14
N LYS A 121 -7.50 -4.14 7.49
CA LYS A 121 -6.14 -3.72 7.88
C LYS A 121 -6.09 -3.01 9.24
N GLU A 122 -7.11 -2.22 9.58
CA GLU A 122 -7.22 -1.57 10.90
C GLU A 122 -7.32 -2.59 12.03
N SER A 123 -8.02 -3.70 11.83
CA SER A 123 -8.09 -4.80 12.82
C SER A 123 -6.75 -5.50 13.05
N HIS A 124 -5.78 -5.33 12.15
CA HIS A 124 -4.43 -5.87 12.24
C HIS A 124 -3.40 -4.88 12.82
N ILE A 125 -3.83 -3.68 13.25
CA ILE A 125 -2.93 -2.71 13.90
C ILE A 125 -2.39 -3.31 15.21
N GLY A 126 -1.06 -3.24 15.36
CA GLY A 126 -0.37 -3.80 16.52
C GLY A 126 -0.06 -5.29 16.44
N ILE A 127 -0.58 -6.01 15.43
CA ILE A 127 -0.24 -7.41 15.14
C ILE A 127 0.88 -7.44 14.08
N ASP A 128 0.57 -7.05 12.85
CA ASP A 128 1.48 -7.08 11.69
C ASP A 128 1.43 -5.78 10.85
N ILE A 129 0.50 -4.87 11.14
CA ILE A 129 0.31 -3.60 10.45
C ILE A 129 0.53 -2.43 11.42
N LYS A 130 1.25 -1.41 10.96
CA LYS A 130 1.42 -0.14 11.68
C LYS A 130 0.36 0.87 11.22
N GLU A 131 -0.12 1.70 12.16
CA GLU A 131 -1.14 2.72 11.94
C GLU A 131 -0.79 3.67 10.77
N GLU A 132 0.50 4.07 10.67
CA GLU A 132 0.96 4.95 9.58
C GLU A 132 0.78 4.34 8.19
N SER A 133 0.77 3.01 8.09
CA SER A 133 0.55 2.31 6.81
C SER A 133 -0.89 2.45 6.32
N ILE A 134 -1.85 2.59 7.22
CA ILE A 134 -3.29 2.73 6.91
C ILE A 134 -3.61 4.13 6.41
N SER A 135 -2.94 5.15 6.93
CA SER A 135 -3.09 6.55 6.49
C SER A 135 -2.93 6.71 4.96
N ALA A 136 -2.06 5.90 4.34
CA ALA A 136 -1.90 5.90 2.89
C ALA A 136 -3.14 5.39 2.15
N TYR A 137 -3.81 4.34 2.66
CA TYR A 137 -5.06 3.82 2.09
C TYR A 137 -6.20 4.83 2.21
N HIS A 138 -6.34 5.52 3.36
CA HIS A 138 -7.31 6.61 3.51
C HIS A 138 -7.05 7.74 2.50
N SER A 139 -5.78 8.08 2.27
CA SER A 139 -5.42 9.07 1.27
C SER A 139 -5.77 8.62 -0.15
N THR A 140 -5.56 7.34 -0.48
CA THR A 140 -5.96 6.75 -1.76
C THR A 140 -7.48 6.76 -1.92
N ARG A 141 -8.22 6.36 -0.89
CA ARG A 141 -9.68 6.38 -0.85
C ARG A 141 -10.24 7.78 -1.16
N LYS A 142 -9.71 8.80 -0.47
CA LYS A 142 -10.14 10.19 -0.68
C LYS A 142 -9.95 10.63 -2.14
N ARG A 143 -8.81 10.32 -2.76
CA ARG A 143 -8.52 10.69 -4.15
C ARG A 143 -9.42 9.95 -5.13
N LEU A 144 -9.62 8.65 -4.92
CA LEU A 144 -10.54 7.85 -5.76
C LEU A 144 -11.96 8.38 -5.68
N GLN A 145 -12.47 8.67 -4.49
CA GLN A 145 -13.81 9.21 -4.30
C GLN A 145 -13.97 10.58 -4.96
N GLU A 146 -12.97 11.47 -4.80
CA GLU A 146 -12.97 12.79 -5.43
C GLU A 146 -12.98 12.69 -6.96
N PHE A 147 -12.16 11.79 -7.53
CA PHE A 147 -12.13 11.53 -8.96
C PHE A 147 -13.46 10.98 -9.49
N ILE A 148 -14.03 9.98 -8.82
CA ILE A 148 -15.30 9.38 -9.20
C ILE A 148 -16.43 10.42 -9.16
N GLN A 149 -16.48 11.21 -8.10
CA GLN A 149 -17.50 12.26 -7.95
C GLN A 149 -17.39 13.34 -9.02
N ARG A 150 -16.16 13.80 -9.34
CA ARG A 150 -15.96 14.85 -10.34
C ARG A 150 -16.23 14.38 -11.76
N LYS A 151 -15.78 13.17 -12.11
CA LYS A 151 -15.85 12.67 -13.48
C LYS A 151 -17.15 11.97 -13.80
N TYR A 152 -17.65 11.14 -12.90
CA TYR A 152 -18.81 10.28 -13.13
C TYR A 152 -20.08 10.79 -12.43
N HIS A 153 -19.98 11.82 -11.58
CA HIS A 153 -21.08 12.42 -10.83
C HIS A 153 -21.86 11.43 -9.93
N VAL A 154 -21.16 10.40 -9.45
CA VAL A 154 -21.68 9.38 -8.53
C VAL A 154 -20.77 9.27 -7.30
N SER A 155 -21.30 8.68 -6.23
CA SER A 155 -20.54 8.49 -4.99
C SER A 155 -19.55 7.31 -5.04
N ASP A 156 -19.82 6.31 -5.91
CA ASP A 156 -19.02 5.10 -6.06
C ASP A 156 -19.27 4.47 -7.44
N LEU A 157 -18.41 3.54 -7.88
CA LEU A 157 -18.51 2.82 -9.14
C LEU A 157 -18.49 1.31 -8.90
N ALA A 158 -19.34 0.57 -9.64
CA ALA A 158 -19.27 -0.88 -9.64
C ALA A 158 -18.02 -1.36 -10.39
N PHE A 159 -17.41 -2.49 -9.95
CA PHE A 159 -16.26 -3.08 -10.62
C PHE A 159 -16.54 -3.38 -12.11
N SER A 160 -17.77 -3.74 -12.47
CA SER A 160 -18.19 -3.96 -13.85
C SER A 160 -18.13 -2.72 -14.76
N GLN A 161 -18.10 -1.53 -14.17
CA GLN A 161 -18.01 -0.26 -14.89
C GLN A 161 -16.56 0.22 -15.06
N LEU A 162 -15.59 -0.45 -14.40
CA LEU A 162 -14.18 -0.09 -14.49
C LEU A 162 -13.59 -0.62 -15.79
N THR A 163 -13.05 0.28 -16.60
CA THR A 163 -12.32 -0.03 -17.83
C THR A 163 -10.82 0.19 -17.65
N GLU A 164 -9.99 -0.36 -18.54
CA GLU A 164 -8.54 -0.11 -18.48
C GLU A 164 -8.17 1.38 -18.56
N SER A 165 -9.01 2.21 -19.21
CA SER A 165 -8.80 3.66 -19.31
C SER A 165 -8.93 4.36 -17.94
N PHE A 166 -9.72 3.80 -17.02
CA PHE A 166 -9.97 4.41 -15.70
C PHE A 166 -8.68 4.76 -14.93
N ILE A 167 -7.68 3.85 -14.94
CA ILE A 167 -6.44 4.08 -14.20
C ILE A 167 -5.59 5.20 -14.81
N TYR A 168 -5.61 5.36 -16.13
CA TYR A 168 -4.90 6.44 -16.83
C TYR A 168 -5.64 7.78 -16.71
N GLU A 169 -6.95 7.77 -16.67
CA GLU A 169 -7.77 8.94 -16.41
C GLU A 169 -7.58 9.45 -14.96
N LEU A 170 -7.51 8.50 -14.00
CA LEU A 170 -7.15 8.79 -12.62
C LEU A 170 -5.73 9.36 -12.53
N GLN A 171 -4.79 8.89 -13.36
CA GLN A 171 -3.44 9.45 -13.45
C GLN A 171 -3.48 10.91 -13.89
N THR A 172 -4.20 11.20 -14.97
CA THR A 172 -4.37 12.56 -15.49
C THR A 172 -4.96 13.48 -14.45
N PHE A 173 -5.98 13.03 -13.72
CA PHE A 173 -6.58 13.77 -12.62
C PHE A 173 -5.59 14.03 -11.49
N CYS A 174 -4.88 13.00 -11.01
CA CYS A 174 -3.94 13.15 -9.91
C CYS A 174 -2.75 14.05 -10.25
N LEU A 175 -2.18 13.92 -11.45
CA LEU A 175 -1.00 14.69 -11.86
C LEU A 175 -1.38 16.08 -12.38
N GLY A 176 -2.41 16.17 -13.21
CA GLY A 176 -2.81 17.41 -13.87
C GLY A 176 -3.65 18.33 -12.97
N GLU A 177 -4.73 17.81 -12.38
CA GLU A 177 -5.64 18.66 -11.59
C GLU A 177 -5.19 18.83 -10.14
N LEU A 178 -4.74 17.73 -9.48
CA LEU A 178 -4.28 17.80 -8.09
C LEU A 178 -2.80 18.18 -7.94
N GLY A 179 -2.04 18.25 -9.02
CA GLY A 179 -0.61 18.60 -9.00
C GLY A 179 0.26 17.58 -8.23
N HIS A 180 -0.17 16.34 -8.10
CA HIS A 180 0.59 15.32 -7.40
C HIS A 180 1.81 14.87 -8.19
N GLN A 181 2.82 14.38 -7.48
CA GLN A 181 3.99 13.78 -8.12
C GLN A 181 3.69 12.36 -8.59
N GLN A 182 4.38 11.90 -9.64
CA GLN A 182 4.27 10.55 -10.19
C GLN A 182 4.43 9.46 -9.11
N SER A 183 5.35 9.62 -8.17
CA SER A 183 5.53 8.68 -7.05
C SER A 183 4.33 8.58 -6.11
N THR A 184 3.56 9.67 -5.96
CA THR A 184 2.31 9.69 -5.20
C THR A 184 1.22 8.94 -5.94
N PHE A 185 1.08 9.18 -7.25
CA PHE A 185 0.13 8.46 -8.08
C PHE A 185 0.47 6.96 -8.16
N PHE A 186 1.76 6.61 -8.29
CA PHE A 186 2.18 5.20 -8.27
C PHE A 186 1.65 4.45 -7.05
N ARG A 187 1.64 5.10 -5.88
CA ARG A 187 1.08 4.50 -4.66
C ARG A 187 -0.44 4.32 -4.77
N VAL A 188 -1.16 5.34 -5.26
CA VAL A 188 -2.62 5.26 -5.48
C VAL A 188 -2.96 4.12 -6.43
N ALA A 189 -2.22 3.99 -7.54
CA ALA A 189 -2.40 2.91 -8.51
C ALA A 189 -2.09 1.52 -7.91
N ALA A 190 -1.07 1.41 -7.05
CA ALA A 190 -0.74 0.16 -6.37
C ALA A 190 -1.85 -0.27 -5.40
N ASP A 191 -2.41 0.66 -4.63
CA ASP A 191 -3.51 0.40 -3.71
C ASP A 191 -4.78 0.01 -4.50
N LEU A 192 -5.12 0.71 -5.58
CA LEU A 192 -6.23 0.38 -6.49
C LEU A 192 -6.08 -1.04 -7.06
N LYS A 193 -4.90 -1.38 -7.60
CA LYS A 193 -4.62 -2.74 -8.10
C LYS A 193 -4.75 -3.80 -7.01
N THR A 194 -4.39 -3.47 -5.77
CA THR A 194 -4.53 -4.39 -4.62
C THR A 194 -6.01 -4.69 -4.35
N VAL A 195 -6.87 -3.67 -4.33
CA VAL A 195 -8.32 -3.83 -4.17
C VAL A 195 -8.92 -4.67 -5.31
N CYS A 196 -8.54 -4.37 -6.56
CA CYS A 196 -9.02 -5.12 -7.73
C CYS A 196 -8.58 -6.59 -7.72
N ARG A 197 -7.33 -6.90 -7.32
CA ARG A 197 -6.86 -8.28 -7.17
C ARG A 197 -7.62 -9.02 -6.07
N GLN A 198 -7.94 -8.35 -4.98
CA GLN A 198 -8.71 -8.95 -3.90
C GLN A 198 -10.15 -9.22 -4.37
N ALA A 199 -10.80 -8.27 -5.02
CA ALA A 199 -12.11 -8.45 -5.63
C ALA A 199 -12.15 -9.64 -6.62
N TYR A 200 -11.11 -9.79 -7.44
CA TYR A 200 -10.98 -10.95 -8.35
C TYR A 200 -10.84 -12.28 -7.59
N ARG A 201 -10.02 -12.34 -6.53
CA ARG A 201 -9.87 -13.55 -5.70
C ARG A 201 -11.15 -13.96 -4.98
N GLU A 202 -11.97 -12.99 -4.63
CA GLU A 202 -13.26 -13.18 -3.97
C GLU A 202 -14.40 -13.49 -4.97
N GLY A 203 -14.10 -13.54 -6.27
CA GLY A 203 -15.09 -13.79 -7.33
C GLY A 203 -16.06 -12.64 -7.58
N LEU A 204 -15.72 -11.43 -7.14
CA LEU A 204 -16.52 -10.21 -7.33
C LEU A 204 -16.33 -9.58 -8.71
N THR A 205 -15.32 -10.01 -9.44
CA THR A 205 -15.05 -9.65 -10.84
C THR A 205 -14.46 -10.85 -11.59
N ASP A 206 -14.86 -11.02 -12.83
CA ASP A 206 -14.39 -12.13 -13.70
C ASP A 206 -13.03 -11.84 -14.31
N THR A 207 -12.55 -10.61 -14.26
CA THR A 207 -11.30 -10.16 -14.86
C THR A 207 -10.38 -9.51 -13.86
N LEU A 208 -9.07 -9.71 -14.02
CA LEU A 208 -8.05 -9.06 -13.23
C LEU A 208 -7.83 -7.63 -13.75
N LEU A 209 -8.62 -6.68 -13.21
CA LEU A 209 -8.61 -5.29 -13.63
C LEU A 209 -7.23 -4.65 -13.42
N PHE A 210 -6.79 -3.85 -14.39
CA PHE A 210 -5.54 -3.07 -14.38
C PHE A 210 -4.25 -3.88 -14.26
N ASP A 211 -4.28 -5.21 -14.38
CA ASP A 211 -3.06 -6.03 -14.25
C ASP A 211 -2.01 -5.67 -15.30
N LYS A 212 -2.44 -5.46 -16.53
CA LYS A 212 -1.58 -5.06 -17.65
C LYS A 212 -1.21 -3.57 -17.65
N ALA A 213 -1.88 -2.73 -16.86
CA ALA A 213 -1.60 -1.31 -16.84
C ALA A 213 -0.20 -1.07 -16.28
N HIS A 214 0.70 -0.54 -17.11
CA HIS A 214 2.05 -0.17 -16.68
C HIS A 214 2.05 1.25 -16.13
N ILE A 215 2.35 1.39 -14.84
CA ILE A 215 2.45 2.68 -14.16
C ILE A 215 3.89 2.87 -13.71
N GLU A 216 4.53 3.90 -14.25
CA GLU A 216 5.89 4.25 -13.88
C GLU A 216 5.97 4.76 -12.43
N ARG A 217 7.03 4.40 -11.74
CA ARG A 217 7.22 4.80 -10.34
C ARG A 217 7.58 6.27 -10.17
N GLY A 218 8.02 6.91 -11.25
CA GLY A 218 8.62 8.24 -11.22
C GLY A 218 10.07 8.23 -10.73
N ASP A 219 10.75 9.34 -10.94
CA ASP A 219 12.17 9.48 -10.62
C ASP A 219 12.44 9.35 -9.12
N LYS A 220 13.46 8.59 -8.78
CA LYS A 220 13.96 8.51 -7.41
C LYS A 220 14.70 9.80 -7.10
N LYS A 221 14.12 10.69 -6.30
CA LYS A 221 14.83 11.86 -5.80
C LYS A 221 16.08 11.42 -5.03
N THR A 222 17.22 12.00 -5.37
CA THR A 222 18.45 11.83 -4.58
C THR A 222 18.22 12.38 -3.17
N PRO A 223 18.48 11.59 -2.11
CA PRO A 223 18.38 12.07 -0.75
C PRO A 223 19.29 13.29 -0.55
N LYS A 224 18.77 14.36 0.05
CA LYS A 224 19.56 15.53 0.39
C LYS A 224 20.17 15.33 1.77
N ALA A 225 21.50 15.40 1.85
CA ALA A 225 22.28 15.42 3.08
C ALA A 225 22.79 16.85 3.32
N LEU A 226 23.12 17.16 4.56
CA LEU A 226 23.91 18.36 4.87
C LEU A 226 25.37 18.11 4.47
N ASP A 227 25.99 19.11 3.89
CA ASP A 227 27.43 19.19 3.77
C ASP A 227 28.07 19.68 5.09
N LYS A 228 29.38 19.67 5.15
CA LYS A 228 30.13 20.09 6.35
C LYS A 228 29.82 21.55 6.74
N GLU A 229 29.72 22.44 5.77
CA GLU A 229 29.47 23.88 6.01
C GLU A 229 28.06 24.08 6.64
N ALA A 230 27.02 23.43 6.10
CA ALA A 230 25.68 23.52 6.63
C ALA A 230 25.58 22.90 8.04
N LEU A 231 26.29 21.78 8.30
CA LEU A 231 26.34 21.16 9.61
C LEU A 231 27.03 22.08 10.63
N ASP A 232 28.12 22.73 10.25
CA ASP A 232 28.86 23.67 11.11
C ASP A 232 28.05 24.95 11.37
N LYS A 233 27.33 25.49 10.38
CA LYS A 233 26.38 26.60 10.58
C LYS A 233 25.28 26.24 11.61
N LEU A 234 24.72 25.03 11.56
CA LEU A 234 23.74 24.60 12.54
C LEU A 234 24.31 24.50 13.96
N LYS A 235 25.53 24.00 14.10
CA LYS A 235 26.24 23.93 15.40
C LYS A 235 26.50 25.32 15.99
N ALA A 236 26.89 26.27 15.14
CA ALA A 236 27.28 27.63 15.53
C ALA A 236 26.07 28.52 15.85
N LEU A 237 24.82 28.10 15.59
CA LEU A 237 23.66 28.92 15.88
C LEU A 237 23.57 29.25 17.36
N CYS A 238 23.60 30.52 17.69
CA CYS A 238 23.28 31.04 19.02
C CYS A 238 21.74 31.10 19.15
N LEU A 239 21.21 30.41 20.14
CA LEU A 239 19.79 30.39 20.49
C LEU A 239 19.66 30.82 21.94
N ASP A 240 18.73 31.73 22.22
CA ASP A 240 18.49 32.26 23.56
C ASP A 240 17.60 31.32 24.38
N GLU A 241 17.36 31.69 25.67
CA GLU A 241 16.53 30.87 26.56
C GLU A 241 15.04 30.78 26.12
N LEU A 242 14.54 31.80 25.42
CA LEU A 242 13.18 31.80 24.89
C LEU A 242 13.02 30.80 23.75
N GLU A 243 14.14 30.38 23.16
CA GLU A 243 14.24 29.43 22.05
C GLU A 243 14.66 28.02 22.50
N LYS A 244 14.52 27.72 23.79
CA LYS A 244 14.95 26.44 24.40
C LYS A 244 14.45 25.21 23.64
N GLU A 245 13.19 25.23 23.16
CA GLU A 245 12.63 24.14 22.37
C GLU A 245 13.35 23.97 21.03
N MET A 246 13.67 25.08 20.36
CA MET A 246 14.45 25.09 19.12
C MET A 246 15.89 24.63 19.35
N GLY A 247 16.49 25.01 20.47
CA GLY A 247 17.82 24.54 20.91
C GLY A 247 17.83 23.02 21.12
N THR A 248 16.84 22.51 21.81
CA THR A 248 16.66 21.07 22.03
C THR A 248 16.45 20.34 20.71
N ALA A 249 15.62 20.85 19.82
CA ALA A 249 15.40 20.27 18.49
C ALA A 249 16.68 20.22 17.65
N ARG A 250 17.51 21.28 17.70
CA ARG A 250 18.82 21.31 17.05
C ARG A 250 19.73 20.22 17.58
N ASP A 251 19.85 20.10 18.91
CA ASP A 251 20.78 19.18 19.53
C ASP A 251 20.35 17.71 19.27
N VAL A 252 19.04 17.40 19.30
CA VAL A 252 18.48 16.12 18.88
C VAL A 252 18.74 15.84 17.40
N PHE A 253 18.63 16.85 16.54
CA PHE A 253 18.92 16.70 15.10
C PHE A 253 20.40 16.44 14.84
N LEU A 254 21.30 17.16 15.53
CA LEU A 254 22.75 16.93 15.46
C LEU A 254 23.11 15.53 15.95
N PHE A 255 22.52 15.08 17.06
CA PHE A 255 22.67 13.70 17.53
C PHE A 255 22.24 12.69 16.46
N ALA A 256 21.11 12.93 15.80
CA ALA A 256 20.67 12.11 14.67
C ALA A 256 21.64 12.14 13.49
N CYS A 257 22.28 13.28 13.21
CA CYS A 257 23.31 13.39 12.17
C CYS A 257 24.56 12.53 12.48
N TYR A 258 24.88 12.33 13.75
CA TYR A 258 26.06 11.54 14.17
C TYR A 258 25.74 10.08 14.46
N THR A 259 24.48 9.69 14.55
CA THR A 259 24.08 8.31 14.87
C THR A 259 23.27 7.63 13.76
N GLY A 260 22.70 8.42 12.84
CA GLY A 260 21.82 7.89 11.80
C GLY A 260 20.49 7.35 12.33
N ALA A 261 20.19 7.46 13.63
CA ALA A 261 18.95 7.00 14.20
C ALA A 261 17.75 7.80 13.67
N ALA A 262 16.61 7.12 13.40
CA ALA A 262 15.40 7.79 12.97
C ALA A 262 14.69 8.44 14.17
N TYR A 263 13.87 9.45 13.93
CA TYR A 263 13.17 10.17 15.00
C TYR A 263 12.41 9.24 15.97
N CYS A 264 11.69 8.26 15.46
CA CYS A 264 10.98 7.29 16.32
C CYS A 264 11.95 6.51 17.22
N ASP A 265 13.07 6.06 16.66
CA ASP A 265 14.10 5.34 17.42
C ASP A 265 14.72 6.26 18.48
N LEU A 266 15.01 7.56 18.13
CA LEU A 266 15.58 8.55 19.05
C LEU A 266 14.72 8.77 20.30
N MET A 267 13.40 8.87 20.12
CA MET A 267 12.47 9.16 21.22
C MET A 267 12.30 7.97 22.18
N GLU A 268 12.73 6.77 21.78
CA GLU A 268 12.72 5.55 22.62
C GLU A 268 14.10 5.21 23.22
N LEU A 269 15.14 5.95 22.83
CA LEU A 269 16.45 5.73 23.42
C LEU A 269 16.43 6.01 24.93
N SER A 270 17.00 5.08 25.69
CA SER A 270 17.19 5.20 27.14
C SER A 270 18.66 4.97 27.50
N LYS A 271 19.05 5.28 28.73
CA LYS A 271 20.42 5.11 29.24
C LYS A 271 20.94 3.68 29.06
N LYS A 272 20.07 2.65 29.12
CA LYS A 272 20.43 1.23 28.90
C LYS A 272 20.91 0.88 27.49
N HIS A 273 20.65 1.75 26.51
CA HIS A 273 21.15 1.59 25.14
C HIS A 273 22.60 2.03 24.95
N LEU A 274 23.18 2.70 25.96
CA LEU A 274 24.59 3.05 26.01
C LEU A 274 25.38 1.88 26.61
N ILE A 275 26.35 1.38 25.88
CA ILE A 275 27.23 0.28 26.31
C ILE A 275 28.69 0.66 26.10
N HIS A 276 29.59 0.18 26.97
CA HIS A 276 31.02 0.31 26.76
C HIS A 276 31.57 -0.98 26.16
N ASP A 277 32.54 -0.86 25.25
CA ASP A 277 33.34 -1.99 24.79
C ASP A 277 34.50 -2.24 25.78
N ASP A 278 35.25 -3.35 25.55
CA ASP A 278 36.38 -3.72 26.40
C ASP A 278 37.51 -2.67 26.39
N ALA A 279 37.56 -1.80 25.38
CA ALA A 279 38.49 -0.67 25.28
C ALA A 279 37.95 0.63 25.92
N GLY A 280 36.80 0.57 26.59
CA GLY A 280 36.15 1.73 27.23
C GLY A 280 35.48 2.70 26.27
N SER A 281 35.36 2.36 24.98
CA SER A 281 34.64 3.23 24.01
C SER A 281 33.13 3.09 24.21
N LEU A 282 32.43 4.21 24.08
CA LEU A 282 30.97 4.26 24.22
C LEU A 282 30.26 3.94 22.91
N TRP A 283 29.30 3.04 22.97
CA TRP A 283 28.49 2.59 21.85
C TRP A 283 27.02 2.80 22.13
N LEU A 284 26.26 3.11 21.07
CA LEU A 284 24.80 3.10 21.07
C LEU A 284 24.33 1.78 20.44
N LYS A 285 23.54 1.00 21.19
CA LYS A 285 23.00 -0.30 20.78
C LYS A 285 21.48 -0.28 20.95
N PHE A 286 20.74 -0.38 19.87
CA PHE A 286 19.27 -0.41 19.89
C PHE A 286 18.70 -1.21 18.73
N SER A 287 17.50 -1.74 18.87
CA SER A 287 16.76 -2.39 17.78
C SER A 287 15.87 -1.36 17.09
N ARG A 288 15.94 -1.29 15.80
CA ARG A 288 15.20 -0.33 15.01
C ARG A 288 13.69 -0.64 15.03
N GLN A 289 12.86 0.33 15.42
CA GLN A 289 11.39 0.19 15.51
C GLN A 289 10.73 -0.31 14.21
N LYS A 290 11.20 0.19 13.06
CA LYS A 290 10.60 -0.11 11.77
C LYS A 290 10.93 -1.51 11.25
N THR A 291 12.12 -2.04 11.55
CA THR A 291 12.66 -3.25 10.92
C THR A 291 13.03 -4.35 11.91
N GLY A 292 13.07 -4.06 13.21
CA GLY A 292 13.57 -4.96 14.24
C GLY A 292 15.09 -5.21 14.18
N VAL A 293 15.79 -4.63 13.21
CA VAL A 293 17.23 -4.86 13.00
C VAL A 293 18.04 -4.18 14.10
N LEU A 294 18.98 -4.92 14.70
CA LEU A 294 19.88 -4.41 15.71
C LEU A 294 20.92 -3.47 15.08
N CYS A 295 20.95 -2.23 15.57
CA CYS A 295 21.94 -1.22 15.22
C CYS A 295 23.01 -1.11 16.32
N ARG A 296 24.27 -0.95 15.91
CA ARG A 296 25.41 -0.70 16.79
C ARG A 296 26.22 0.44 16.21
N ILE A 297 26.40 1.51 16.93
CA ILE A 297 27.07 2.72 16.46
C ILE A 297 28.05 3.17 17.53
N LYS A 298 29.33 3.24 17.17
CA LYS A 298 30.36 3.82 18.06
C LYS A 298 30.12 5.31 18.14
N LEU A 299 30.03 5.85 19.35
CA LEU A 299 29.75 7.26 19.53
C LEU A 299 31.01 8.10 19.30
N LEU A 300 30.86 9.14 18.49
CA LEU A 300 31.89 10.13 18.27
C LEU A 300 31.96 11.11 19.46
N PRO A 301 33.10 11.79 19.71
CA PRO A 301 33.23 12.75 20.80
C PRO A 301 32.12 13.83 20.79
N GLU A 302 31.72 14.31 19.62
CA GLU A 302 30.64 15.26 19.45
C GLU A 302 29.28 14.72 19.93
N THR A 303 29.04 13.43 19.72
CA THR A 303 27.83 12.76 20.15
C THR A 303 27.79 12.62 21.69
N VAL A 304 28.94 12.32 22.29
CA VAL A 304 29.08 12.23 23.76
C VAL A 304 28.79 13.60 24.38
N ARG A 305 29.38 14.69 23.86
CA ARG A 305 29.10 16.06 24.32
C ARG A 305 27.63 16.44 24.22
N LEU A 306 26.94 16.00 23.17
CA LEU A 306 25.50 16.24 23.01
C LEU A 306 24.68 15.46 24.04
N ILE A 307 25.09 14.23 24.37
CA ILE A 307 24.48 13.46 25.46
C ILE A 307 24.66 14.19 26.78
N GLU A 308 25.90 14.56 27.12
CA GLU A 308 26.22 15.28 28.34
C GLU A 308 25.40 16.57 28.49
N LYS A 309 25.31 17.37 27.43
CA LYS A 309 24.51 18.59 27.35
C LYS A 309 23.02 18.38 27.62
N MET A 310 22.46 17.28 27.07
CA MET A 310 21.04 16.94 27.19
C MET A 310 20.74 16.02 28.37
N TYR A 311 21.74 15.63 29.15
CA TYR A 311 21.60 14.66 30.23
C TYR A 311 20.68 15.19 31.35
N SER A 312 19.93 14.29 31.96
CA SER A 312 19.14 14.54 33.14
C SER A 312 19.00 13.25 33.95
N ASP A 313 19.27 13.32 35.24
CA ASP A 313 19.12 12.18 36.17
C ASP A 313 17.67 11.80 36.40
N GLU A 314 16.78 12.80 36.33
CA GLU A 314 15.33 12.64 36.54
C GLU A 314 14.62 11.84 35.44
N ARG A 315 15.31 11.59 34.36
CA ARG A 315 14.74 11.00 33.15
C ARG A 315 15.47 9.71 32.79
N GLU A 316 14.72 8.61 32.52
CA GLU A 316 15.27 7.36 32.00
C GLU A 316 15.63 7.49 30.50
N ALA A 317 14.85 8.29 29.76
CA ALA A 317 15.10 8.55 28.34
C ALA A 317 16.45 9.25 28.14
N LEU A 318 17.22 8.80 27.12
CA LEU A 318 18.53 9.36 26.81
C LEU A 318 18.42 10.81 26.31
N LEU A 319 17.42 11.10 25.48
CA LEU A 319 17.18 12.41 24.90
C LEU A 319 15.88 13.03 25.41
N PRO A 320 15.76 14.39 25.42
CA PRO A 320 14.50 15.06 25.74
C PRO A 320 13.45 14.72 24.67
N PHE A 321 12.22 14.47 25.13
CA PHE A 321 11.10 14.21 24.25
C PHE A 321 10.63 15.49 23.56
N ILE A 322 10.45 15.46 22.25
CA ILE A 322 9.86 16.54 21.46
C ILE A 322 8.80 15.91 20.54
N LYS A 323 7.58 16.46 20.53
CA LYS A 323 6.54 15.99 19.60
C LYS A 323 6.96 16.16 18.15
N TYR A 324 6.67 15.18 17.28
CA TYR A 324 7.11 15.20 15.89
C TYR A 324 6.71 16.47 15.10
N PRO A 325 5.47 17.00 15.19
CA PRO A 325 5.11 18.25 14.50
C PRO A 325 5.94 19.45 14.99
N THR A 326 6.16 19.58 16.29
CA THR A 326 7.01 20.62 16.87
C THR A 326 8.45 20.50 16.42
N TYR A 327 8.99 19.27 16.45
CA TYR A 327 10.34 18.99 15.93
C TYR A 327 10.51 19.43 14.47
N GLN A 328 9.55 19.07 13.60
CA GLN A 328 9.59 19.51 12.18
C GLN A 328 9.49 21.02 12.02
N SER A 329 8.68 21.70 12.83
CA SER A 329 8.56 23.16 12.81
C SER A 329 9.86 23.84 13.26
N CYS A 330 10.50 23.32 14.31
CA CYS A 330 11.81 23.80 14.77
C CYS A 330 12.89 23.58 13.68
N LEU A 331 12.94 22.42 13.03
CA LEU A 331 13.88 22.15 11.95
C LEU A 331 13.69 23.13 10.78
N LYS A 332 12.46 23.49 10.44
CA LYS A 332 12.18 24.50 9.42
C LYS A 332 12.71 25.89 9.80
N ALA A 333 12.55 26.30 11.05
CA ALA A 333 13.05 27.56 11.57
C ALA A 333 14.60 27.57 11.61
N LEU A 334 15.22 26.50 12.13
CA LEU A 334 16.67 26.31 12.18
C LEU A 334 17.31 26.41 10.79
N ARG A 335 16.67 25.80 9.77
CA ARG A 335 17.10 25.88 8.39
C ARG A 335 17.23 27.34 7.90
N LEU A 336 16.16 28.12 8.15
CA LEU A 336 16.12 29.53 7.71
C LEU A 336 17.19 30.35 8.41
N ARG A 337 17.38 30.18 9.72
CA ARG A 337 18.42 30.88 10.49
C ARG A 337 19.83 30.49 10.09
N ALA A 338 20.06 29.21 9.77
CA ALA A 338 21.38 28.76 9.29
C ALA A 338 21.65 29.13 7.84
N GLY A 339 20.69 29.73 7.11
CA GLY A 339 20.84 30.10 5.71
C GLY A 339 20.98 28.88 4.78
N ILE A 340 20.40 27.72 5.16
CA ILE A 340 20.48 26.50 4.36
C ILE A 340 19.41 26.56 3.27
N SER A 341 19.82 26.48 2.01
CA SER A 341 18.97 26.70 0.83
C SER A 341 17.90 25.66 0.60
N PHE A 342 18.17 24.40 0.93
CA PHE A 342 17.22 23.31 0.70
C PHE A 342 16.43 22.94 1.96
N PRO A 343 15.16 22.49 1.82
CA PRO A 343 14.38 22.02 2.95
C PRO A 343 14.97 20.71 3.48
N PHE A 344 15.18 20.64 4.79
CA PHE A 344 15.56 19.40 5.47
C PHE A 344 14.54 18.99 6.52
N THR A 345 14.51 17.71 6.78
CA THR A 345 13.58 17.05 7.72
C THR A 345 14.38 16.14 8.66
N SER A 346 13.72 15.49 9.60
CA SER A 346 14.35 14.47 10.45
C SER A 346 15.12 13.39 9.65
N HIS A 347 14.65 13.04 8.46
CA HIS A 347 15.35 12.11 7.56
C HIS A 347 16.65 12.65 6.98
N THR A 348 16.77 13.95 6.86
CA THR A 348 18.02 14.58 6.38
C THR A 348 19.19 14.29 7.32
N ALA A 349 18.96 14.23 8.63
CA ALA A 349 19.98 13.83 9.59
C ALA A 349 20.54 12.43 9.27
N ARG A 350 19.68 11.47 9.03
CA ARG A 350 20.07 10.11 8.66
C ARG A 350 20.78 10.04 7.31
N HIS A 351 20.39 10.89 6.36
CA HIS A 351 21.10 11.03 5.09
C HIS A 351 22.51 11.61 5.30
N THR A 352 22.63 12.62 6.18
CA THR A 352 23.91 13.22 6.56
C THR A 352 24.84 12.22 7.22
N PHE A 353 24.31 11.38 8.14
CA PHE A 353 25.08 10.27 8.71
C PHE A 353 25.61 9.33 7.63
N ALA A 354 24.71 8.87 6.75
CA ALA A 354 25.07 7.91 5.71
C ALA A 354 26.11 8.46 4.72
N THR A 355 26.05 9.75 4.38
CA THR A 355 26.97 10.38 3.41
C THR A 355 28.17 11.00 4.11
N LEU A 356 28.01 12.18 4.71
CA LEU A 356 29.08 13.01 5.25
C LEU A 356 29.85 12.34 6.39
N ILE A 357 29.13 11.68 7.31
CA ILE A 357 29.76 11.13 8.53
C ILE A 357 30.37 9.74 8.30
N THR A 358 29.88 8.99 7.33
CA THR A 358 30.35 7.60 7.13
C THR A 358 30.92 7.34 5.73
N LEU A 359 30.14 7.34 4.66
CA LEU A 359 30.60 6.96 3.32
C LEU A 359 31.70 7.87 2.77
N GLU A 360 31.63 9.18 3.01
CA GLU A 360 32.66 10.13 2.61
C GLU A 360 33.95 10.00 3.43
N GLN A 361 33.85 9.41 4.63
CA GLN A 361 34.99 9.10 5.49
C GLN A 361 35.56 7.68 5.24
N GLY A 362 35.12 7.02 4.17
CA GLY A 362 35.65 5.70 3.77
C GLY A 362 35.06 4.51 4.51
N VAL A 363 33.97 4.67 5.29
CA VAL A 363 33.29 3.53 5.91
C VAL A 363 32.61 2.71 4.81
N PRO A 364 32.84 1.38 4.74
CA PRO A 364 32.24 0.51 3.73
C PRO A 364 30.70 0.54 3.78
N ILE A 365 30.08 0.48 2.61
CA ILE A 365 28.61 0.60 2.47
C ILE A 365 27.85 -0.49 3.24
N GLU A 366 28.40 -1.69 3.32
CA GLU A 366 27.85 -2.82 4.09
C GLU A 366 27.82 -2.49 5.58
N THR A 367 28.88 -1.87 6.09
CA THR A 367 28.98 -1.42 7.48
C THR A 367 27.96 -0.32 7.75
N VAL A 368 27.85 0.67 6.86
CA VAL A 368 26.85 1.76 6.96
C VAL A 368 25.42 1.19 6.90
N SER A 369 25.17 0.20 6.05
CA SER A 369 23.89 -0.49 5.96
C SER A 369 23.49 -1.15 7.29
N LYS A 370 24.45 -1.80 7.97
CA LYS A 370 24.26 -2.38 9.31
C LYS A 370 24.05 -1.32 10.39
N MET A 371 24.84 -0.26 10.40
CA MET A 371 24.67 0.87 11.32
C MET A 371 23.28 1.48 11.20
N LEU A 372 22.78 1.64 9.97
CA LEU A 372 21.46 2.17 9.68
C LEU A 372 20.31 1.16 9.93
N GLY A 373 20.60 -0.11 10.17
CA GLY A 373 19.57 -1.15 10.34
C GLY A 373 18.72 -1.36 9.08
N HIS A 374 19.35 -1.31 7.90
CA HIS A 374 18.68 -1.65 6.65
C HIS A 374 18.64 -3.17 6.48
N THR A 375 17.49 -3.68 6.04
CA THR A 375 17.30 -5.10 5.72
C THR A 375 17.87 -5.47 4.35
N ASN A 376 18.06 -4.48 3.46
CA ASN A 376 18.62 -4.64 2.12
C ASN A 376 19.61 -3.51 1.85
N ILE A 377 20.80 -3.87 1.34
CA ILE A 377 21.89 -2.93 1.02
C ILE A 377 21.46 -1.90 -0.03
N SER A 378 20.55 -2.26 -0.95
CA SER A 378 20.03 -1.34 -1.97
C SER A 378 19.36 -0.09 -1.38
N MET A 379 18.95 -0.13 -0.12
CA MET A 379 18.47 1.05 0.60
C MET A 379 19.60 2.01 0.94
N THR A 380 20.85 1.53 1.01
CA THR A 380 22.06 2.31 1.33
C THR A 380 22.73 2.81 0.05
N GLU A 381 22.66 2.04 -1.05
CA GLU A 381 23.25 2.42 -2.37
C GLU A 381 22.80 3.79 -2.86
N ARG A 382 21.60 4.22 -2.49
CA ARG A 382 21.06 5.55 -2.81
C ARG A 382 21.89 6.71 -2.21
N TYR A 383 22.77 6.44 -1.25
CA TYR A 383 23.70 7.40 -0.64
C TYR A 383 25.11 7.29 -1.24
N ALA A 384 25.44 6.16 -1.83
CA ALA A 384 26.75 5.89 -2.41
C ALA A 384 26.88 6.55 -3.76
N LYS A 385 27.32 7.83 -3.76
CA LYS A 385 27.77 8.51 -4.99
C LYS A 385 29.28 8.25 -5.13
N VAL A 386 29.64 7.39 -6.05
CA VAL A 386 31.05 7.24 -6.45
C VAL A 386 31.38 8.43 -7.34
N THR A 387 32.10 9.41 -6.78
CA THR A 387 32.65 10.52 -7.58
C THR A 387 33.95 10.07 -8.25
N PRO A 388 34.33 10.64 -9.40
CA PRO A 388 35.62 10.32 -10.01
C PRO A 388 36.80 10.56 -9.05
N GLN A 389 36.74 11.56 -8.20
CA GLN A 389 37.75 11.86 -7.19
C GLN A 389 37.85 10.74 -6.16
N LYS A 390 36.72 10.25 -5.63
CA LYS A 390 36.68 9.14 -4.69
C LYS A 390 37.24 7.85 -5.31
N LEU A 391 36.87 7.58 -6.56
CA LEU A 391 37.42 6.43 -7.30
C LEU A 391 38.94 6.52 -7.39
N PHE A 392 39.47 7.69 -7.70
CA PHE A 392 40.91 7.95 -7.80
C PHE A 392 41.62 7.77 -6.45
N GLU A 393 41.07 8.33 -5.36
CA GLU A 393 41.62 8.23 -4.01
C GLU A 393 41.63 6.76 -3.50
N GLU A 394 40.55 6.03 -3.72
CA GLU A 394 40.45 4.60 -3.36
C GLU A 394 41.44 3.76 -4.17
N PHE A 395 41.61 4.07 -5.46
CA PHE A 395 42.55 3.35 -6.31
C PHE A 395 43.99 3.63 -5.92
N ASN A 396 44.33 4.87 -5.57
CA ASN A 396 45.68 5.21 -5.07
C ASN A 396 45.99 4.52 -3.73
N ARG A 397 45.01 4.41 -2.84
CA ARG A 397 45.15 3.64 -1.60
C ARG A 397 45.38 2.15 -1.90
N PHE A 398 44.69 1.59 -2.88
CA PHE A 398 44.94 0.21 -3.32
C PHE A 398 46.34 0.04 -3.90
N LEU A 399 46.82 0.95 -4.73
CA LEU A 399 48.18 0.93 -5.30
C LEU A 399 49.24 0.96 -4.21
N SER A 400 49.13 1.84 -3.21
CA SER A 400 50.09 1.90 -2.09
C SER A 400 50.12 0.57 -1.30
N PHE A 401 48.95 -0.04 -1.11
CA PHE A 401 48.88 -1.35 -0.44
C PHE A 401 49.51 -2.50 -1.26
N THR A 402 49.40 -2.44 -2.60
CA THR A 402 50.03 -3.44 -3.50
C THR A 402 51.54 -3.30 -3.59
N GLU A 403 52.09 -2.08 -3.48
CA GLU A 403 53.53 -1.84 -3.38
C GLU A 403 54.15 -2.50 -2.13
N ASP A 404 53.45 -2.41 -0.98
CA ASP A 404 53.87 -3.06 0.27
C ASP A 404 53.80 -4.60 0.17
N LEU A 405 52.87 -5.14 -0.61
CA LEU A 405 52.72 -6.59 -0.83
C LEU A 405 53.68 -7.15 -1.90
N ARG A 406 54.49 -6.30 -2.57
CA ARG A 406 55.38 -6.71 -3.70
C ARG A 406 54.63 -7.53 -4.77
N LEU A 407 53.39 -7.21 -5.03
CA LEU A 407 52.66 -7.80 -6.13
C LEU A 407 53.21 -7.18 -7.42
N THR A 408 54.20 -7.84 -8.02
CA THR A 408 54.67 -7.53 -9.37
C THR A 408 53.56 -7.91 -10.36
N ILE A 409 53.06 -6.94 -11.07
CA ILE A 409 52.16 -7.13 -12.22
C ILE A 409 52.97 -7.60 -13.42
#